data_a70c96a05b1bc608facda752cedd561a
#
_entry.id   a70c96a05b1bc608facda752cedd561a
#
_cell.length_a   1.000
_cell.length_b   1.000
_cell.length_c   1.000
_cell.angle_alpha   90.00
_cell.angle_beta   90.00
_cell.angle_gamma   90.00
#
_symmetry.space_group_name_H-M   'P 1'
#
loop_
_entity.id
_entity.type
_entity.pdbx_description
1 polymer ?
#
loop_
_entity_poly.entity_id
_entity_poly.type
_entity_poly.pdbx_seq_one_letter_code
_entity_poly.pdbx_strand_id
1 'polypeptide(L)'
;MSTFDNTTQLAPLKTWLKESFALTRFELQPLVNDASSRQYFRLQMDSGSHVVMLAPPDKENMAAFIAIAKDFARQGIYTPEILAYNIEKGFMLLSDLGNDLYLNLLNANTVDDLYTRALSVIHQIQVCNPKLPNDQPLDLFNEQHIRFELGLFID
;
A
#
# COMPACT_ATOMS: atom_id res chain seq x y z
N MET A 1 -2.87 -2.66 -24.25
CA MET A 1 -2.15 -1.89 -23.22
C MET A 1 -2.89 -0.59 -23.04
N SER A 2 -3.84 -0.50 -22.12
CA SER A 2 -4.58 0.73 -21.84
C SER A 2 -3.72 1.60 -20.92
N THR A 3 -3.15 2.66 -21.48
CA THR A 3 -2.53 3.72 -20.71
C THR A 3 -3.62 4.38 -19.87
N PHE A 4 -3.63 4.10 -18.56
CA PHE A 4 -4.47 4.88 -17.64
C PHE A 4 -4.08 6.34 -17.77
N ASP A 5 -5.03 7.16 -18.16
CA ASP A 5 -4.86 8.62 -18.20
C ASP A 5 -4.74 9.15 -16.77
N ASN A 6 -3.51 9.22 -16.28
CA ASN A 6 -3.15 9.70 -14.94
C ASN A 6 -3.74 11.10 -14.63
N THR A 7 -4.04 11.88 -15.65
CA THR A 7 -4.53 13.25 -15.52
C THR A 7 -5.97 13.29 -15.02
N THR A 8 -6.79 12.30 -15.40
CA THR A 8 -8.23 12.27 -15.08
C THR A 8 -8.52 11.96 -13.61
N GLN A 9 -7.69 11.16 -12.94
CA GLN A 9 -7.90 10.76 -11.55
C GLN A 9 -7.23 11.70 -10.52
N LEU A 10 -6.22 12.45 -10.91
CA LEU A 10 -5.51 13.37 -10.01
C LEU A 10 -6.35 14.57 -9.58
N ALA A 11 -7.22 15.09 -10.45
CA ALA A 11 -8.08 16.22 -10.09
C ALA A 11 -9.12 15.85 -9.01
N PRO A 12 -9.89 14.75 -9.12
CA PRO A 12 -10.75 14.24 -8.06
C PRO A 12 -10.01 13.93 -6.75
N LEU A 13 -8.80 13.35 -6.84
CA LEU A 13 -7.96 13.08 -5.67
C LEU A 13 -7.58 14.36 -4.94
N LYS A 14 -7.10 15.38 -5.66
CA LYS A 14 -6.77 16.69 -5.08
C LYS A 14 -7.99 17.36 -4.44
N THR A 15 -9.15 17.24 -5.03
CA THR A 15 -10.41 17.76 -4.47
C THR A 15 -10.73 17.04 -3.17
N TRP A 16 -10.68 15.71 -3.14
CA TRP A 16 -10.91 14.93 -1.92
C TRP A 16 -9.96 15.31 -0.79
N LEU A 17 -8.66 15.47 -1.08
CA LEU A 17 -7.67 15.90 -0.09
C LEU A 17 -7.99 17.30 0.48
N LYS A 18 -8.35 18.24 -0.37
CA LYS A 18 -8.73 19.62 0.06
C LYS A 18 -9.97 19.60 0.96
N GLU A 19 -11.01 18.90 0.55
CA GLU A 19 -12.29 18.86 1.25
C GLU A 19 -12.21 18.08 2.57
N SER A 20 -11.53 16.91 2.55
CA SER A 20 -11.47 16.04 3.73
C SER A 20 -10.52 16.53 4.82
N PHE A 21 -9.48 17.28 4.46
CA PHE A 21 -8.41 17.68 5.39
C PHE A 21 -8.18 19.20 5.45
N ALA A 22 -9.06 20.00 4.83
CA ALA A 22 -8.95 21.46 4.75
C ALA A 22 -7.57 21.95 4.24
N LEU A 23 -6.94 21.18 3.34
CA LEU A 23 -5.61 21.49 2.84
C LEU A 23 -5.68 22.64 1.84
N THR A 24 -4.99 23.73 2.13
CA THR A 24 -4.89 24.89 1.25
C THR A 24 -3.66 24.84 0.36
N ARG A 25 -2.55 24.31 0.88
CA ARG A 25 -1.28 24.15 0.17
C ARG A 25 -0.73 22.76 0.39
N PHE A 26 -0.40 22.07 -0.69
CA PHE A 26 0.27 20.77 -0.68
C PHE A 26 0.83 20.45 -2.07
N GLU A 27 1.78 19.58 -2.10
CA GLU A 27 2.36 19.02 -3.32
C GLU A 27 2.16 17.50 -3.33
N LEU A 28 1.85 16.93 -4.51
CA LEU A 28 1.80 15.51 -4.74
C LEU A 28 2.98 15.13 -5.64
N GLN A 29 3.93 14.39 -5.08
CA GLN A 29 5.08 13.86 -5.79
C GLN A 29 4.85 12.37 -6.07
N PRO A 30 4.89 11.92 -7.34
CA PRO A 30 4.72 10.50 -7.64
C PRO A 30 5.84 9.68 -7.00
N LEU A 31 5.47 8.58 -6.36
CA LEU A 31 6.40 7.55 -5.93
C LEU A 31 6.59 6.54 -7.05
N VAL A 32 7.74 5.87 -7.07
CA VAL A 32 8.01 4.82 -8.07
C VAL A 32 6.95 3.74 -7.91
N ASN A 33 6.25 3.44 -9.00
CA ASN A 33 5.26 2.38 -9.05
C ASN A 33 5.88 1.14 -9.72
N ASP A 34 5.69 0.00 -9.08
CA ASP A 34 5.90 -1.30 -9.71
C ASP A 34 4.73 -1.61 -10.68
N ALA A 35 4.72 -2.79 -11.27
CA ALA A 35 3.69 -3.26 -12.22
C ALA A 35 2.30 -3.47 -11.55
N SER A 36 1.88 -2.58 -10.68
CA SER A 36 0.59 -2.58 -9.97
C SER A 36 -0.36 -1.57 -10.57
N SER A 37 -1.66 -1.85 -10.51
CA SER A 37 -2.72 -0.87 -10.82
C SER A 37 -2.82 0.25 -9.78
N ARG A 38 -2.24 0.07 -8.61
CA ARG A 38 -2.16 1.10 -7.57
C ARG A 38 -1.09 2.12 -7.90
N GLN A 39 -1.40 3.37 -7.63
CA GLN A 39 -0.45 4.48 -7.77
C GLN A 39 -0.26 5.13 -6.41
N TYR A 40 0.97 5.52 -6.12
CA TYR A 40 1.31 6.14 -4.86
C TYR A 40 1.93 7.51 -5.09
N PHE A 41 1.55 8.45 -4.23
CA PHE A 41 2.07 9.83 -4.25
C PHE A 41 2.48 10.20 -2.84
N ARG A 42 3.61 10.86 -2.69
CA ARG A 42 3.93 11.53 -1.44
C ARG A 42 3.21 12.87 -1.40
N LEU A 43 2.37 13.04 -0.39
CA LEU A 43 1.70 14.28 -0.07
C LEU A 43 2.62 15.08 0.85
N GLN A 44 3.19 16.16 0.33
CA GLN A 44 4.03 17.07 1.10
C GLN A 44 3.20 18.24 1.58
N MET A 45 3.24 18.50 2.88
CA MET A 45 2.56 19.61 3.56
C MET A 45 3.55 20.36 4.46
N ASP A 46 3.19 21.55 4.92
CA ASP A 46 4.00 22.31 5.87
C ASP A 46 4.21 21.55 7.20
N SER A 47 3.26 20.71 7.58
CA SER A 47 3.28 19.90 8.81
C SER A 47 3.98 18.56 8.69
N GLY A 48 4.49 18.19 7.52
CA GLY A 48 5.14 16.89 7.28
C GLY A 48 4.63 16.20 6.02
N SER A 49 4.93 14.92 5.89
CA SER A 49 4.56 14.13 4.71
C SER A 49 3.63 12.95 5.04
N HIS A 50 2.82 12.59 4.06
CA HIS A 50 1.96 11.40 4.06
C HIS A 50 2.08 10.70 2.72
N VAL A 51 1.54 9.49 2.62
CA VAL A 51 1.42 8.77 1.34
C VAL A 51 -0.04 8.69 0.95
N VAL A 52 -0.33 9.05 -0.29
CA VAL A 52 -1.66 8.92 -0.88
C VAL A 52 -1.63 7.75 -1.86
N MET A 53 -2.56 6.83 -1.71
CA MET A 53 -2.77 5.73 -2.63
C MET A 53 -4.02 5.99 -3.48
N LEU A 54 -3.86 5.82 -4.78
CA LEU A 54 -4.92 5.75 -5.77
C LEU A 54 -5.05 4.29 -6.22
N ALA A 55 -6.17 3.66 -5.92
CA ALA A 55 -6.46 2.25 -6.20
C ALA A 55 -7.79 2.17 -6.97
N PRO A 56 -7.77 1.97 -8.30
CA PRO A 56 -8.99 1.93 -9.10
C PRO A 56 -9.96 0.85 -8.59
N PRO A 57 -11.22 1.19 -8.22
CA PRO A 57 -12.15 0.27 -7.58
C PRO A 57 -12.54 -0.94 -8.42
N ASP A 58 -12.43 -0.83 -9.75
CA ASP A 58 -12.69 -1.90 -10.71
C ASP A 58 -11.54 -2.94 -10.80
N LYS A 59 -10.37 -2.62 -10.24
CA LYS A 59 -9.16 -3.45 -10.30
C LYS A 59 -8.62 -3.84 -8.93
N GLU A 60 -8.95 -3.07 -7.90
CA GLU A 60 -8.33 -3.20 -6.58
C GLU A 60 -9.36 -3.42 -5.48
N ASN A 61 -9.13 -4.42 -4.65
CA ASN A 61 -9.95 -4.68 -3.47
C ASN A 61 -9.43 -3.88 -2.26
N MET A 62 -9.88 -2.62 -2.14
CA MET A 62 -9.49 -1.75 -1.03
C MET A 62 -9.99 -2.26 0.33
N ALA A 63 -11.13 -2.96 0.37
CA ALA A 63 -11.64 -3.54 1.61
C ALA A 63 -10.70 -4.63 2.14
N ALA A 64 -10.13 -5.45 1.26
CA ALA A 64 -9.11 -6.43 1.63
C ALA A 64 -7.84 -5.75 2.16
N PHE A 65 -7.37 -4.69 1.51
CA PHE A 65 -6.21 -3.91 1.98
C PHE A 65 -6.45 -3.39 3.40
N ILE A 66 -7.61 -2.80 3.68
CA ILE A 66 -7.98 -2.27 5.00
C ILE A 66 -8.05 -3.39 6.04
N ALA A 67 -8.63 -4.55 5.69
CA ALA A 67 -8.74 -5.69 6.58
C ALA A 67 -7.36 -6.23 6.97
N ILE A 68 -6.46 -6.40 6.01
CA ILE A 68 -5.08 -6.85 6.22
C ILE A 68 -4.32 -5.86 7.11
N ALA A 69 -4.35 -4.57 6.76
CA ALA A 69 -3.64 -3.54 7.53
C ALA A 69 -4.09 -3.50 9.00
N LYS A 70 -5.41 -3.60 9.25
CA LYS A 70 -5.96 -3.65 10.61
C LYS A 70 -5.55 -4.90 11.37
N ASP A 71 -5.50 -6.05 10.71
CA ASP A 71 -5.10 -7.29 11.36
C ASP A 71 -3.60 -7.28 11.70
N PHE A 72 -2.77 -6.84 10.78
CA PHE A 72 -1.34 -6.66 10.99
C PHE A 72 -1.06 -5.73 12.17
N ALA A 73 -1.73 -4.58 12.23
CA ALA A 73 -1.59 -3.65 13.35
C ALA A 73 -1.99 -4.27 14.69
N ARG A 74 -3.07 -5.09 14.73
CA ARG A 74 -3.48 -5.83 15.94
C ARG A 74 -2.45 -6.84 16.40
N GLN A 75 -1.70 -7.43 15.47
CA GLN A 75 -0.63 -8.38 15.75
C GLN A 75 0.72 -7.70 16.05
N GLY A 76 0.76 -6.37 16.10
CA GLY A 76 1.97 -5.61 16.37
C GLY A 76 2.94 -5.52 15.19
N ILE A 77 2.49 -5.87 13.97
CA ILE A 77 3.26 -5.69 12.76
C ILE A 77 3.19 -4.23 12.35
N TYR A 78 4.36 -3.60 12.18
CA TYR A 78 4.45 -2.20 11.80
C TYR A 78 4.10 -2.03 10.31
N THR A 79 2.98 -1.37 10.06
CA THR A 79 2.47 -1.05 8.71
C THR A 79 2.12 0.44 8.63
N PRO A 80 2.00 1.01 7.42
CA PRO A 80 1.45 2.35 7.29
C PRO A 80 0.07 2.45 7.96
N GLU A 81 -0.12 3.47 8.79
CA GLU A 81 -1.41 3.78 9.39
C GLU A 81 -2.37 4.31 8.32
N ILE A 82 -3.59 3.77 8.29
CA ILE A 82 -4.65 4.26 7.42
C ILE A 82 -5.34 5.43 8.12
N LEU A 83 -5.06 6.65 7.66
CA LEU A 83 -5.58 7.88 8.24
C LEU A 83 -6.99 8.20 7.73
N ALA A 84 -7.22 7.98 6.45
CA ALA A 84 -8.54 8.13 5.83
C ALA A 84 -8.63 7.37 4.51
N TYR A 85 -9.85 7.12 4.04
CA TYR A 85 -10.08 6.48 2.75
C TYR A 85 -11.46 6.83 2.17
N ASN A 86 -11.58 6.66 0.86
CA ASN A 86 -12.83 6.67 0.12
C ASN A 86 -12.83 5.47 -0.85
N ILE A 87 -13.54 4.41 -0.48
CA ILE A 87 -13.55 3.14 -1.24
C ILE A 87 -14.16 3.35 -2.63
N GLU A 88 -15.23 4.14 -2.74
CA GLU A 88 -15.94 4.35 -4.00
C GLU A 88 -15.06 5.06 -5.04
N LYS A 89 -14.20 5.97 -4.59
CA LYS A 89 -13.26 6.70 -5.45
C LYS A 89 -11.89 6.04 -5.55
N GLY A 90 -11.61 5.04 -4.72
CA GLY A 90 -10.31 4.37 -4.67
C GLY A 90 -9.20 5.23 -4.07
N PHE A 91 -9.50 6.10 -3.11
CA PHE A 91 -8.52 6.98 -2.47
C PHE A 91 -8.21 6.56 -1.04
N MET A 92 -6.94 6.62 -0.66
CA MET A 92 -6.51 6.34 0.71
C MET A 92 -5.36 7.26 1.10
N LEU A 93 -5.40 7.77 2.34
CA LEU A 93 -4.33 8.52 2.98
C LEU A 93 -3.66 7.63 4.02
N LEU A 94 -2.34 7.51 3.94
CA LEU A 94 -1.51 6.67 4.77
C LEU A 94 -0.43 7.49 5.48
N SER A 95 0.06 7.01 6.61
CA SER A 95 1.30 7.53 7.18
C SER A 95 2.48 7.30 6.23
N ASP A 96 3.47 8.21 6.25
CA ASP A 96 4.70 8.07 5.45
C ASP A 96 5.77 7.36 6.29
N LEU A 97 6.25 6.23 5.80
CA LEU A 97 7.33 5.45 6.43
C LEU A 97 8.73 5.90 6.00
N GLY A 98 8.83 6.94 5.17
CA GLY A 98 10.11 7.48 4.68
C GLY A 98 10.64 6.79 3.42
N ASN A 99 11.96 6.86 3.22
CA ASN A 99 12.63 6.42 2.00
C ASN A 99 13.62 5.27 2.21
N ASP A 100 13.78 4.80 3.44
CA ASP A 100 14.80 3.80 3.74
C ASP A 100 14.32 2.41 3.33
N LEU A 101 14.88 1.91 2.24
CA LEU A 101 14.65 0.55 1.76
C LEU A 101 15.77 -0.37 2.28
N TYR A 102 15.42 -1.62 2.59
CA TYR A 102 16.40 -2.64 2.97
C TYR A 102 17.54 -2.74 1.96
N LEU A 103 17.22 -2.69 0.66
CA LEU A 103 18.21 -2.77 -0.40
C LEU A 103 19.34 -1.73 -0.23
N ASN A 104 19.00 -0.51 0.20
CA ASN A 104 19.96 0.57 0.38
C ASN A 104 20.82 0.41 1.66
N LEU A 105 20.33 -0.39 2.61
CA LEU A 105 20.98 -0.63 3.89
C LEU A 105 21.77 -1.94 3.92
N LEU A 106 21.58 -2.82 2.93
CA LEU A 106 22.24 -4.13 2.86
C LEU A 106 23.73 -3.99 2.57
N ASN A 107 24.54 -4.56 3.43
CA ASN A 107 25.99 -4.74 3.26
C ASN A 107 26.46 -5.91 4.14
N ALA A 108 27.75 -6.27 4.08
CA ALA A 108 28.29 -7.40 4.82
C ALA A 108 28.08 -7.34 6.35
N ASN A 109 27.89 -6.14 6.92
CA ASN A 109 27.71 -5.97 8.37
C ASN A 109 26.25 -5.94 8.80
N THR A 110 25.30 -5.70 7.86
CA THR A 110 23.89 -5.49 8.18
C THR A 110 22.99 -6.60 7.63
N VAL A 111 23.48 -7.42 6.71
CA VAL A 111 22.68 -8.41 5.98
C VAL A 111 22.00 -9.41 6.92
N ASP A 112 22.72 -10.00 7.87
CA ASP A 112 22.17 -11.02 8.75
C ASP A 112 21.10 -10.44 9.69
N ASP A 113 21.33 -9.24 10.26
CA ASP A 113 20.34 -8.58 11.13
C ASP A 113 19.07 -8.21 10.34
N LEU A 114 19.22 -7.59 9.18
CA LEU A 114 18.07 -7.16 8.37
C LEU A 114 17.25 -8.35 7.88
N TYR A 115 17.88 -9.42 7.39
CA TYR A 115 17.15 -10.63 6.98
C TYR A 115 16.51 -11.36 8.16
N THR A 116 17.18 -11.41 9.33
CA THR A 116 16.59 -12.01 10.53
C THR A 116 15.33 -11.27 10.94
N ARG A 117 15.33 -9.93 10.91
CA ARG A 117 14.13 -9.11 11.18
C ARG A 117 13.04 -9.35 10.16
N ALA A 118 13.36 -9.39 8.86
CA ALA A 118 12.40 -9.65 7.80
C ALA A 118 11.74 -11.03 7.96
N LEU A 119 12.51 -12.08 8.24
CA LEU A 119 12.00 -13.43 8.46
C LEU A 119 11.12 -13.51 9.71
N SER A 120 11.47 -12.78 10.77
CA SER A 120 10.66 -12.67 11.98
C SER A 120 9.27 -12.05 11.69
N VAL A 121 9.23 -11.00 10.87
CA VAL A 121 7.97 -10.36 10.46
C VAL A 121 7.15 -11.30 9.56
N ILE A 122 7.79 -12.03 8.63
CA ILE A 122 7.10 -13.04 7.81
C ILE A 122 6.43 -14.09 8.69
N HIS A 123 7.11 -14.58 9.73
CA HIS A 123 6.51 -15.51 10.67
C HIS A 123 5.29 -14.92 11.40
N GLN A 124 5.34 -13.65 11.80
CA GLN A 124 4.18 -12.96 12.39
C GLN A 124 3.02 -12.85 11.39
N ILE A 125 3.31 -12.54 10.12
CA ILE A 125 2.29 -12.46 9.06
C ILE A 125 1.58 -13.80 8.86
N GLN A 126 2.29 -14.93 8.95
CA GLN A 126 1.72 -16.27 8.76
C GLN A 126 0.66 -16.64 9.79
N VAL A 127 0.66 -16.05 10.97
CA VAL A 127 -0.37 -16.29 12.01
C VAL A 127 -1.54 -15.30 11.93
N CYS A 128 -1.46 -14.29 11.07
CA CYS A 128 -2.55 -13.34 10.85
C CYS A 128 -3.73 -14.02 10.14
N ASN A 129 -4.93 -13.60 10.50
CA ASN A 129 -6.17 -14.09 9.89
C ASN A 129 -7.12 -12.92 9.60
N PRO A 130 -6.76 -12.04 8.65
CA PRO A 130 -7.58 -10.89 8.33
C PRO A 130 -8.91 -11.31 7.71
N LYS A 131 -9.98 -10.63 8.10
CA LYS A 131 -11.32 -10.86 7.58
C LYS A 131 -11.89 -9.60 6.95
N LEU A 132 -12.64 -9.77 5.88
CA LEU A 132 -13.40 -8.70 5.26
C LEU A 132 -14.52 -8.20 6.20
N PRO A 133 -15.11 -7.00 5.95
CA PRO A 133 -16.16 -6.42 6.81
C PRO A 133 -17.38 -7.31 7.04
N ASN A 134 -17.69 -8.22 6.11
CA ASN A 134 -18.77 -9.21 6.17
C ASN A 134 -18.34 -10.54 6.85
N ASP A 135 -17.24 -10.55 7.57
CA ASP A 135 -16.60 -11.73 8.19
C ASP A 135 -16.16 -12.83 7.20
N GLN A 136 -16.16 -12.52 5.93
CA GLN A 136 -15.65 -13.43 4.90
C GLN A 136 -14.12 -13.50 4.96
N PRO A 137 -13.53 -14.70 4.73
CA PRO A 137 -12.08 -14.81 4.61
C PRO A 137 -11.60 -14.08 3.36
N LEU A 138 -10.30 -13.73 3.34
CA LEU A 138 -9.63 -13.33 2.11
C LEU A 138 -9.55 -14.53 1.13
N ASP A 139 -9.45 -14.20 -0.15
CA ASP A 139 -9.21 -15.20 -1.18
C ASP A 139 -7.93 -15.99 -0.88
N LEU A 140 -8.00 -17.30 -1.09
CA LEU A 140 -6.84 -18.16 -0.90
C LEU A 140 -5.83 -17.95 -2.04
N PHE A 141 -4.55 -17.90 -1.68
CA PHE A 141 -3.46 -17.98 -2.64
C PHE A 141 -3.32 -19.43 -3.10
N ASN A 142 -4.10 -19.79 -4.11
CA ASN A 142 -4.24 -21.17 -4.62
C ASN A 142 -3.16 -21.51 -5.66
N GLU A 143 -3.16 -22.77 -6.12
CA GLU A 143 -2.19 -23.26 -7.10
C GLU A 143 -2.20 -22.45 -8.41
N GLN A 144 -3.34 -21.97 -8.84
CA GLN A 144 -3.45 -21.14 -10.06
C GLN A 144 -2.71 -19.81 -9.89
N HIS A 145 -2.86 -19.15 -8.72
CA HIS A 145 -2.12 -17.93 -8.39
C HIS A 145 -0.62 -18.20 -8.31
N ILE A 146 -0.22 -19.31 -7.65
CA ILE A 146 1.19 -19.69 -7.56
C ILE A 146 1.80 -19.90 -8.94
N ARG A 147 1.11 -20.60 -9.84
CA ARG A 147 1.59 -20.85 -11.21
C ARG A 147 1.70 -19.54 -12.01
N PHE A 148 0.74 -18.63 -11.84
CA PHE A 148 0.77 -17.32 -12.50
C PHE A 148 1.98 -16.52 -12.04
N GLU A 149 2.19 -16.36 -10.73
CA GLU A 149 3.31 -15.60 -10.16
C GLU A 149 4.67 -16.21 -10.55
N LEU A 150 4.81 -17.54 -10.47
CA LEU A 150 6.04 -18.20 -10.89
C LEU A 150 6.28 -18.08 -12.40
N GLY A 151 5.24 -17.97 -13.21
CA GLY A 151 5.32 -17.76 -14.66
C GLY A 151 5.98 -16.43 -15.01
N LEU A 152 5.83 -15.40 -14.18
CA LEU A 152 6.45 -14.08 -14.41
C LEU A 152 7.99 -14.10 -14.34
N PHE A 153 8.59 -15.16 -13.81
CA PHE A 153 10.06 -15.34 -13.74
C PHE A 153 10.63 -16.13 -14.91
N ILE A 154 9.78 -16.69 -15.79
CA ILE A 154 10.21 -17.59 -16.86
C ILE A 154 10.23 -16.90 -18.23
N ASP A 155 9.52 -15.77 -18.36
CA ASP A 155 9.50 -14.90 -19.55
C ASP A 155 10.53 -13.76 -19.42
#